data_82b5cda6dd92f554a28912469a3175dc
#
_entry.id   82b5cda6dd92f554a28912469a3175dc
#
_cell.length_a   1.000
_cell.length_b   1.000
_cell.length_c   1.000
_cell.angle_alpha   90.00
_cell.angle_beta   90.00
_cell.angle_gamma   90.00
#
_symmetry.space_group_name_H-M   'P 1'
#
loop_
_entity.id
_entity.type
_entity.pdbx_description
1 polymer ?
#
loop_
_entity_poly.entity_id
_entity_poly.type
_entity_poly.pdbx_seq_one_letter_code
_entity_poly.pdbx_strand_id
1 'polypeptide(L)'
;MATATAKSPAKSAAKSPATSPDKLNGISSDAVKKATGKTWPQWLKLLDAAGCKQMDHKQIVAVVSGEHGIGPWWQQMVTVGYEQARGRQRGEKPDGFGFSVSKTIAASAAAVYDAWVDAKQRARWLEDELTITKSTPRRSVRFKWDADDTRGNAMLFPKGTGKCQITVEHNKLPTAVAAAKMKKYWAGRLDELKKLLEG
;
A
#
# COMPACT_ATOMS: atom_id res chain seq x y z
N MET A 1 45.72 52.09 -11.32
CA MET A 1 45.75 50.75 -10.80
C MET A 1 44.48 50.56 -9.96
N ALA A 2 43.49 49.86 -10.53
CA ALA A 2 42.17 49.71 -9.94
C ALA A 2 42.09 48.29 -9.35
N THR A 3 41.92 48.17 -8.03
CA THR A 3 41.70 46.93 -7.32
C THR A 3 40.22 46.60 -7.29
N ALA A 4 39.83 45.57 -8.00
CA ALA A 4 38.46 45.08 -8.04
C ALA A 4 38.21 44.21 -6.81
N THR A 5 37.28 44.63 -5.94
CA THR A 5 36.81 43.89 -4.80
C THR A 5 35.70 42.90 -5.25
N ALA A 6 36.00 41.60 -5.18
CA ALA A 6 35.05 40.55 -5.50
C ALA A 6 34.02 40.40 -4.37
N LYS A 7 32.73 40.59 -4.71
CA LYS A 7 31.59 40.44 -3.82
C LYS A 7 31.12 38.97 -3.88
N SER A 8 31.34 38.19 -2.79
CA SER A 8 30.78 36.86 -2.61
C SER A 8 29.26 36.88 -2.62
N PRO A 9 28.58 35.93 -3.30
CA PRO A 9 27.16 35.82 -3.18
C PRO A 9 26.79 35.11 -1.88
N ALA A 10 25.91 35.72 -1.10
CA ALA A 10 25.37 35.19 0.11
C ALA A 10 24.55 33.89 -0.17
N LYS A 11 24.89 32.87 0.58
CA LYS A 11 24.23 31.57 0.61
C LYS A 11 22.79 31.76 1.09
N SER A 12 21.83 31.65 0.19
CA SER A 12 20.40 31.64 0.52
C SER A 12 20.11 30.40 1.37
N ALA A 13 19.87 30.63 2.66
CA ALA A 13 19.37 29.59 3.56
C ALA A 13 17.95 29.21 3.12
N ALA A 14 17.79 27.99 2.66
CA ALA A 14 16.49 27.41 2.37
C ALA A 14 15.68 27.35 3.68
N LYS A 15 14.67 28.22 3.76
CA LYS A 15 13.71 28.32 4.84
C LYS A 15 12.82 27.06 4.77
N SER A 16 13.01 26.12 5.70
CA SER A 16 12.09 25.01 5.92
C SER A 16 10.69 25.57 6.19
N PRO A 17 9.65 25.15 5.49
CA PRO A 17 8.30 25.60 5.80
C PRO A 17 7.80 24.82 7.02
N ALA A 18 7.99 25.36 8.20
CA ALA A 18 7.21 24.99 9.38
C ALA A 18 5.84 25.67 9.29
N THR A 19 5.06 25.34 8.29
CA THR A 19 3.65 25.72 8.19
C THR A 19 2.85 24.54 8.68
N SER A 20 2.28 24.66 9.88
CA SER A 20 1.27 23.71 10.36
C SER A 20 0.16 23.67 9.30
N PRO A 21 -0.16 22.52 8.70
CA PRO A 21 -1.11 22.50 7.62
C PRO A 21 -2.51 22.80 8.10
N ASP A 22 -3.11 23.89 7.62
CA ASP A 22 -4.50 24.22 7.90
C ASP A 22 -5.46 23.18 7.30
N LYS A 23 -4.99 22.40 6.32
CA LYS A 23 -5.78 21.40 5.62
C LYS A 23 -4.92 20.19 5.22
N LEU A 24 -5.35 18.99 5.60
CA LEU A 24 -4.76 17.73 5.17
C LEU A 24 -5.86 16.80 4.62
N ASN A 25 -5.54 16.04 3.60
CA ASN A 25 -6.48 15.12 2.96
C ASN A 25 -7.83 15.78 2.60
N GLY A 26 -7.79 17.06 2.19
CA GLY A 26 -8.99 17.82 1.88
C GLY A 26 -9.79 18.32 3.09
N ILE A 27 -9.40 18.02 4.32
CA ILE A 27 -10.11 18.32 5.57
C ILE A 27 -9.41 19.46 6.31
N SER A 28 -10.15 20.49 6.70
CA SER A 28 -9.62 21.61 7.48
C SER A 28 -9.30 21.21 8.92
N SER A 29 -8.41 21.98 9.56
CA SER A 29 -8.04 21.77 10.98
C SER A 29 -9.23 21.92 11.92
N ASP A 30 -10.17 22.83 11.61
CA ASP A 30 -11.40 23.00 12.38
C ASP A 30 -12.36 21.82 12.22
N ALA A 31 -12.51 21.30 11.01
CA ALA A 31 -13.37 20.15 10.76
C ALA A 31 -12.86 18.90 11.48
N VAL A 32 -11.56 18.62 11.43
CA VAL A 32 -10.99 17.49 12.19
C VAL A 32 -11.10 17.70 13.69
N LYS A 33 -10.89 18.93 14.20
CA LYS A 33 -11.06 19.26 15.63
C LYS A 33 -12.48 19.04 16.09
N LYS A 34 -13.46 19.52 15.34
CA LYS A 34 -14.89 19.34 15.67
C LYS A 34 -15.28 17.87 15.81
N ALA A 35 -14.75 17.03 14.96
CA ALA A 35 -15.11 15.62 14.90
C ALA A 35 -14.27 14.71 15.82
N THR A 36 -13.01 15.09 16.11
CA THR A 36 -12.06 14.21 16.81
C THR A 36 -11.49 14.83 18.10
N GLY A 37 -11.87 16.07 18.41
CA GLY A 37 -11.36 16.81 19.57
C GLY A 37 -9.95 17.39 19.40
N LYS A 38 -9.24 17.07 18.30
CA LYS A 38 -7.84 17.50 18.06
C LYS A 38 -7.67 18.13 16.68
N THR A 39 -6.85 19.19 16.60
CA THR A 39 -6.43 19.83 15.34
C THR A 39 -5.41 18.97 14.61
N TRP A 40 -5.14 19.26 13.31
CA TRP A 40 -4.07 18.59 12.56
C TRP A 40 -2.70 18.66 13.26
N PRO A 41 -2.22 19.84 13.73
CA PRO A 41 -0.95 19.88 14.46
C PRO A 41 -0.91 19.00 15.70
N GLN A 42 -2.01 18.91 16.43
CA GLN A 42 -2.11 18.05 17.62
C GLN A 42 -2.06 16.56 17.23
N TRP A 43 -2.77 16.14 16.18
CA TRP A 43 -2.69 14.78 15.65
C TRP A 43 -1.29 14.42 15.16
N LEU A 44 -0.65 15.32 14.39
CA LEU A 44 0.70 15.08 13.89
C LEU A 44 1.71 14.87 15.02
N LYS A 45 1.66 15.73 16.04
CA LYS A 45 2.55 15.63 17.21
C LYS A 45 2.32 14.32 17.99
N LEU A 46 1.08 13.94 18.20
CA LEU A 46 0.69 12.73 18.91
C LEU A 46 1.17 11.47 18.18
N LEU A 47 0.90 11.38 16.88
CA LEU A 47 1.27 10.21 16.08
C LEU A 47 2.79 10.13 15.87
N ASP A 48 3.50 11.26 15.81
CA ASP A 48 4.97 11.26 15.82
C ASP A 48 5.52 10.71 17.14
N ALA A 49 4.96 11.14 18.27
CA ALA A 49 5.36 10.65 19.60
C ALA A 49 5.08 9.15 19.78
N ALA A 50 4.02 8.64 19.15
CA ALA A 50 3.70 7.20 19.12
C ALA A 50 4.58 6.39 18.16
N GLY A 51 5.57 7.01 17.47
CA GLY A 51 6.45 6.31 16.54
C GLY A 51 5.83 5.95 15.20
N CYS A 52 4.67 6.53 14.84
CA CYS A 52 3.91 6.19 13.64
C CYS A 52 4.67 6.44 12.32
N LYS A 53 5.78 7.15 12.34
CA LYS A 53 6.66 7.30 11.16
C LYS A 53 7.19 5.98 10.62
N GLN A 54 7.36 4.98 11.48
CA GLN A 54 7.89 3.66 11.13
C GLN A 54 6.79 2.59 10.99
N MET A 55 5.52 2.97 11.16
CA MET A 55 4.38 2.07 11.13
C MET A 55 3.74 2.04 9.74
N ASP A 56 3.16 0.91 9.37
CA ASP A 56 2.30 0.83 8.19
C ASP A 56 0.92 1.46 8.46
N HIS A 57 0.12 1.66 7.39
CA HIS A 57 -1.20 2.27 7.48
C HIS A 57 -2.11 1.58 8.52
N LYS A 58 -2.11 0.25 8.55
CA LYS A 58 -2.96 -0.54 9.46
C LYS A 58 -2.54 -0.37 10.91
N GLN A 59 -1.23 -0.31 11.17
CA GLN A 59 -0.69 -0.06 12.50
C GLN A 59 -1.03 1.35 12.99
N ILE A 60 -0.94 2.37 12.12
CA ILE A 60 -1.33 3.74 12.46
C ILE A 60 -2.83 3.81 12.76
N VAL A 61 -3.67 3.17 11.94
CA VAL A 61 -5.12 3.07 12.22
C VAL A 61 -5.38 2.43 13.59
N ALA A 62 -4.63 1.38 13.96
CA ALA A 62 -4.76 0.74 15.25
C ALA A 62 -4.41 1.69 16.42
N VAL A 63 -3.34 2.49 16.29
CA VAL A 63 -2.99 3.53 17.28
C VAL A 63 -4.12 4.57 17.40
N VAL A 64 -4.62 5.07 16.27
CA VAL A 64 -5.71 6.06 16.24
C VAL A 64 -7.00 5.50 16.83
N SER A 65 -7.31 4.23 16.62
CA SER A 65 -8.53 3.57 17.13
C SER A 65 -8.47 3.25 18.62
N GLY A 66 -7.29 2.84 19.12
CA GLY A 66 -7.13 2.35 20.48
C GLY A 66 -7.21 3.44 21.56
N GLU A 67 -6.75 4.67 21.25
CA GLU A 67 -6.55 5.71 22.28
C GLU A 67 -7.59 6.83 22.25
N HIS A 68 -8.43 6.95 21.20
CA HIS A 68 -9.14 8.23 20.98
C HIS A 68 -10.65 8.12 20.73
N GLY A 69 -11.24 6.92 20.70
CA GLY A 69 -12.71 6.74 20.65
C GLY A 69 -13.40 7.37 19.42
N ILE A 70 -12.66 7.70 18.36
CA ILE A 70 -13.22 8.32 17.14
C ILE A 70 -13.79 7.26 16.19
N GLY A 71 -14.84 7.63 15.44
CA GLY A 71 -15.51 6.72 14.52
C GLY A 71 -14.59 6.19 13.41
N PRO A 72 -14.87 5.01 12.82
CA PRO A 72 -14.00 4.33 11.86
C PRO A 72 -13.60 5.18 10.66
N TRP A 73 -14.50 6.02 10.15
CA TRP A 73 -14.21 6.93 9.06
C TRP A 73 -13.13 7.95 9.43
N TRP A 74 -13.23 8.52 10.64
CA TRP A 74 -12.25 9.50 11.13
C TRP A 74 -10.89 8.86 11.42
N GLN A 75 -10.88 7.61 11.88
CA GLN A 75 -9.62 6.86 12.05
C GLN A 75 -8.85 6.78 10.72
N GLN A 76 -9.53 6.48 9.63
CA GLN A 76 -8.94 6.45 8.29
C GLN A 76 -8.49 7.85 7.83
N MET A 77 -9.33 8.87 8.01
CA MET A 77 -9.03 10.23 7.55
C MET A 77 -7.84 10.85 8.30
N VAL A 78 -7.75 10.64 9.62
CA VAL A 78 -6.60 11.09 10.44
C VAL A 78 -5.33 10.37 10.00
N THR A 79 -5.38 9.07 9.79
CA THR A 79 -4.23 8.28 9.31
C THR A 79 -3.74 8.76 7.94
N VAL A 80 -4.65 8.92 6.97
CA VAL A 80 -4.28 9.41 5.62
C VAL A 80 -3.72 10.84 5.69
N GLY A 81 -4.31 11.72 6.49
CA GLY A 81 -3.80 13.09 6.69
C GLY A 81 -2.40 13.11 7.31
N TYR A 82 -2.16 12.24 8.28
CA TYR A 82 -0.82 12.07 8.87
C TYR A 82 0.20 11.58 7.85
N GLU A 83 -0.12 10.53 7.09
CA GLU A 83 0.75 9.99 6.04
C GLU A 83 1.08 11.06 4.99
N GLN A 84 0.09 11.81 4.53
CA GLN A 84 0.27 12.92 3.60
C GLN A 84 1.21 14.01 4.19
N ALA A 85 1.01 14.40 5.44
CA ALA A 85 1.85 15.39 6.11
C ALA A 85 3.31 14.93 6.30
N ARG A 86 3.55 13.63 6.33
CA ARG A 86 4.89 13.02 6.41
C ARG A 86 5.47 12.66 5.04
N GLY A 87 4.84 13.13 3.95
CA GLY A 87 5.30 12.91 2.58
C GLY A 87 5.11 11.48 2.09
N ARG A 88 4.35 10.65 2.83
CA ARG A 88 4.12 9.26 2.47
C ARG A 88 3.18 9.16 1.27
N GLN A 89 3.56 8.40 0.28
CA GLN A 89 2.75 8.16 -0.90
C GLN A 89 1.74 7.02 -0.66
N ARG A 90 0.64 7.03 -1.42
CA ARG A 90 -0.36 5.96 -1.32
C ARG A 90 0.25 4.59 -1.62
N GLY A 91 0.08 3.65 -0.69
CA GLY A 91 0.64 2.30 -0.78
C GLY A 91 2.09 2.18 -0.31
N GLU A 92 2.69 3.28 0.16
CA GLU A 92 4.02 3.27 0.77
C GLU A 92 3.99 2.62 2.15
N LYS A 93 4.94 1.73 2.37
CA LYS A 93 5.19 1.01 3.63
C LYS A 93 6.64 1.25 4.07
N PRO A 94 7.00 0.96 5.32
CA PRO A 94 8.39 1.12 5.78
C PRO A 94 9.43 0.38 4.94
N ASP A 95 9.04 -0.72 4.28
CA ASP A 95 9.91 -1.57 3.47
C ASP A 95 9.66 -1.44 1.95
N GLY A 96 9.00 -0.37 1.50
CA GLY A 96 8.72 -0.08 0.10
C GLY A 96 7.23 0.11 -0.21
N PHE A 97 6.89 0.02 -1.47
CA PHE A 97 5.50 0.16 -1.94
C PHE A 97 4.82 -1.21 -2.07
N GLY A 98 3.50 -1.20 -1.91
CA GLY A 98 2.68 -2.38 -2.11
C GLY A 98 1.29 -2.05 -2.63
N PHE A 99 0.62 -3.07 -3.16
CA PHE A 99 -0.77 -2.97 -3.62
C PHE A 99 -1.49 -4.29 -3.39
N SER A 100 -2.80 -4.26 -3.54
CA SER A 100 -3.63 -5.45 -3.70
C SER A 100 -4.53 -5.31 -4.92
N VAL A 101 -4.81 -6.45 -5.55
CA VAL A 101 -5.77 -6.56 -6.65
C VAL A 101 -6.57 -7.84 -6.46
N SER A 102 -7.87 -7.77 -6.70
CA SER A 102 -8.79 -8.90 -6.50
C SER A 102 -9.57 -9.21 -7.76
N LYS A 103 -9.85 -10.49 -7.97
CA LYS A 103 -10.74 -10.98 -9.04
C LYS A 103 -11.62 -12.08 -8.48
N THR A 104 -12.88 -12.07 -8.89
CA THR A 104 -13.79 -13.20 -8.61
C THR A 104 -13.87 -14.09 -9.85
N ILE A 105 -13.70 -15.40 -9.65
CA ILE A 105 -13.63 -16.43 -10.69
C ILE A 105 -14.75 -17.45 -10.40
N ALA A 106 -15.50 -17.84 -11.42
CA ALA A 106 -16.52 -18.88 -11.35
C ALA A 106 -15.87 -20.28 -11.40
N ALA A 107 -15.00 -20.54 -10.45
CA ALA A 107 -14.32 -21.82 -10.25
C ALA A 107 -14.14 -22.08 -8.75
N SER A 108 -13.99 -23.35 -8.37
CA SER A 108 -13.75 -23.73 -6.99
C SER A 108 -12.42 -23.19 -6.46
N ALA A 109 -12.31 -22.99 -5.16
CA ALA A 109 -11.04 -22.60 -4.53
C ALA A 109 -9.93 -23.64 -4.74
N ALA A 110 -10.28 -24.91 -4.96
CA ALA A 110 -9.33 -25.95 -5.32
C ALA A 110 -8.75 -25.72 -6.72
N ALA A 111 -9.61 -25.50 -7.72
CA ALA A 111 -9.16 -25.26 -9.11
C ALA A 111 -8.29 -23.99 -9.21
N VAL A 112 -8.67 -22.90 -8.51
CA VAL A 112 -7.86 -21.67 -8.45
C VAL A 112 -6.52 -21.93 -7.76
N TYR A 113 -6.49 -22.72 -6.70
CA TYR A 113 -5.28 -23.07 -5.98
C TYR A 113 -4.34 -23.93 -6.86
N ASP A 114 -4.89 -24.97 -7.51
CA ASP A 114 -4.12 -25.88 -8.36
C ASP A 114 -3.50 -25.14 -9.56
N ALA A 115 -4.22 -24.20 -10.17
CA ALA A 115 -3.70 -23.33 -11.21
C ALA A 115 -2.52 -22.44 -10.77
N TRP A 116 -2.37 -22.18 -9.47
CA TRP A 116 -1.23 -21.45 -8.90
C TRP A 116 -0.05 -22.34 -8.60
N VAL A 117 -0.29 -23.51 -7.96
CA VAL A 117 0.81 -24.34 -7.44
C VAL A 117 1.39 -25.27 -8.50
N ASP A 118 0.58 -25.75 -9.44
CA ASP A 118 1.06 -26.55 -10.55
C ASP A 118 1.78 -25.67 -11.59
N ALA A 119 3.06 -25.94 -11.81
CA ALA A 119 3.89 -25.13 -12.71
C ALA A 119 3.38 -25.13 -14.17
N LYS A 120 2.84 -26.28 -14.66
CA LYS A 120 2.31 -26.39 -16.02
C LYS A 120 1.02 -25.61 -16.18
N GLN A 121 0.13 -25.65 -15.19
CA GLN A 121 -1.09 -24.86 -15.21
C GLN A 121 -0.77 -23.37 -15.04
N ARG A 122 0.16 -23.01 -14.17
CA ARG A 122 0.58 -21.63 -13.95
C ARG A 122 1.14 -21.00 -15.22
N ALA A 123 1.98 -21.69 -15.98
CA ALA A 123 2.54 -21.20 -17.22
C ALA A 123 1.50 -20.87 -18.32
N ARG A 124 0.25 -21.35 -18.19
CA ARG A 124 -0.83 -21.05 -19.15
C ARG A 124 -1.44 -19.66 -19.00
N TRP A 125 -1.26 -19.01 -17.84
CA TRP A 125 -1.85 -17.71 -17.53
C TRP A 125 -0.85 -16.69 -16.98
N LEU A 126 0.29 -17.15 -16.47
CA LEU A 126 1.36 -16.31 -15.94
C LEU A 126 2.64 -16.55 -16.77
N GLU A 127 3.13 -15.50 -17.43
CA GLU A 127 4.29 -15.56 -18.31
C GLU A 127 5.61 -15.46 -17.53
N ASP A 128 5.60 -14.72 -16.41
CA ASP A 128 6.79 -14.49 -15.61
C ASP A 128 6.99 -15.59 -14.57
N GLU A 129 8.25 -15.79 -14.19
CA GLU A 129 8.63 -16.77 -13.19
C GLU A 129 8.47 -16.22 -11.76
N LEU A 130 8.02 -17.10 -10.88
CA LEU A 130 7.96 -16.86 -9.45
C LEU A 130 8.28 -18.15 -8.68
N THR A 131 8.93 -17.97 -7.55
CA THR A 131 9.23 -19.06 -6.61
C THR A 131 8.18 -19.10 -5.51
N ILE A 132 7.45 -20.22 -5.39
CA ILE A 132 6.51 -20.42 -4.28
C ILE A 132 7.29 -20.69 -3.00
N THR A 133 7.19 -19.81 -2.02
CA THR A 133 7.91 -19.93 -0.75
C THR A 133 7.09 -20.63 0.34
N LYS A 134 5.75 -20.55 0.25
CA LYS A 134 4.83 -21.25 1.15
C LYS A 134 3.46 -21.33 0.51
N SER A 135 2.78 -22.47 0.68
CA SER A 135 1.38 -22.59 0.28
C SER A 135 0.54 -23.21 1.39
N THR A 136 -0.73 -22.82 1.45
CA THR A 136 -1.74 -23.42 2.29
C THR A 136 -2.91 -23.82 1.39
N PRO A 137 -3.22 -25.12 1.26
CA PRO A 137 -4.21 -25.62 0.32
C PRO A 137 -5.53 -24.84 0.37
N ARG A 138 -6.02 -24.42 -0.78
CA ARG A 138 -7.28 -23.68 -0.98
C ARG A 138 -7.40 -22.36 -0.20
N ARG A 139 -6.30 -21.85 0.40
CA ARG A 139 -6.28 -20.63 1.22
C ARG A 139 -5.31 -19.58 0.73
N SER A 140 -4.05 -19.94 0.53
CA SER A 140 -3.06 -18.95 0.14
C SER A 140 -1.82 -19.55 -0.51
N VAL A 141 -1.17 -18.74 -1.36
CA VAL A 141 0.13 -19.04 -1.97
C VAL A 141 1.03 -17.82 -1.78
N ARG A 142 2.11 -17.97 -1.02
CA ARG A 142 3.15 -16.95 -0.88
C ARG A 142 4.24 -17.20 -1.90
N PHE A 143 4.71 -16.15 -2.52
CA PHE A 143 5.71 -16.24 -3.57
C PHE A 143 6.76 -15.13 -3.46
N LYS A 144 7.91 -15.41 -4.02
CA LYS A 144 8.97 -14.48 -4.37
C LYS A 144 8.87 -14.21 -5.86
N TRP A 145 8.93 -12.96 -6.27
CA TRP A 145 9.03 -12.60 -7.69
C TRP A 145 10.48 -12.66 -8.11
N ASP A 146 10.80 -13.50 -9.08
CA ASP A 146 12.20 -13.85 -9.33
C ASP A 146 12.99 -12.74 -10.04
N ALA A 147 12.30 -11.83 -10.74
CA ALA A 147 12.94 -10.72 -11.45
C ALA A 147 13.58 -9.65 -10.55
N ASP A 148 13.05 -9.42 -9.33
CA ASP A 148 13.46 -8.30 -8.48
C ASP A 148 13.42 -8.60 -6.97
N ASP A 149 13.31 -9.87 -6.58
CA ASP A 149 13.22 -10.34 -5.19
C ASP A 149 12.04 -9.79 -4.38
N THR A 150 11.09 -9.11 -5.01
CA THR A 150 9.88 -8.64 -4.34
C THR A 150 8.98 -9.79 -3.91
N ARG A 151 8.03 -9.55 -3.02
CA ARG A 151 7.26 -10.63 -2.40
C ARG A 151 5.76 -10.40 -2.56
N GLY A 152 5.05 -11.49 -2.80
CA GLY A 152 3.61 -11.46 -2.90
C GLY A 152 2.91 -12.60 -2.17
N ASN A 153 1.60 -12.44 -2.06
CA ASN A 153 0.71 -13.42 -1.47
C ASN A 153 -0.61 -13.43 -2.24
N ALA A 154 -0.99 -14.58 -2.75
CA ALA A 154 -2.31 -14.81 -3.33
C ALA A 154 -3.20 -15.45 -2.26
N MET A 155 -4.25 -14.77 -1.87
CA MET A 155 -5.23 -15.23 -0.88
C MET A 155 -6.53 -15.63 -1.58
N LEU A 156 -7.06 -16.79 -1.22
CA LEU A 156 -8.27 -17.36 -1.80
C LEU A 156 -9.41 -17.28 -0.79
N PHE A 157 -10.53 -16.74 -1.22
CA PHE A 157 -11.76 -16.60 -0.44
C PHE A 157 -12.89 -17.33 -1.15
N PRO A 158 -13.21 -18.56 -0.73
CA PRO A 158 -14.36 -19.30 -1.31
C PRO A 158 -15.66 -18.52 -1.15
N LYS A 159 -16.45 -18.45 -2.20
CA LYS A 159 -17.79 -17.84 -2.26
C LYS A 159 -18.84 -18.90 -2.63
N GLY A 160 -18.90 -19.98 -1.85
CA GLY A 160 -19.63 -21.19 -2.16
C GLY A 160 -18.78 -22.22 -2.93
N THR A 161 -19.42 -23.26 -3.48
CA THR A 161 -18.73 -24.41 -4.07
C THR A 161 -18.09 -24.13 -5.44
N GLY A 162 -18.71 -23.30 -6.26
CA GLY A 162 -18.32 -23.03 -7.66
C GLY A 162 -17.74 -21.63 -7.88
N LYS A 163 -17.40 -20.86 -6.83
CA LYS A 163 -16.93 -19.49 -6.97
C LYS A 163 -15.85 -19.15 -5.95
N CYS A 164 -14.80 -18.50 -6.39
CA CYS A 164 -13.71 -18.07 -5.52
C CYS A 164 -13.30 -16.64 -5.84
N GLN A 165 -13.11 -15.81 -4.81
CA GLN A 165 -12.41 -14.55 -4.95
C GLN A 165 -10.94 -14.79 -4.63
N ILE A 166 -10.07 -14.40 -5.55
CA ILE A 166 -8.62 -14.35 -5.32
C ILE A 166 -8.19 -12.89 -5.13
N THR A 167 -7.32 -12.65 -4.16
CA THR A 167 -6.66 -11.36 -3.92
C THR A 167 -5.16 -11.57 -3.95
N VAL A 168 -4.49 -10.87 -4.85
CA VAL A 168 -3.02 -10.84 -4.92
C VAL A 168 -2.54 -9.55 -4.26
N GLU A 169 -1.70 -9.69 -3.25
CA GLU A 169 -0.89 -8.63 -2.68
C GLU A 169 0.54 -8.75 -3.17
N HIS A 170 1.15 -7.63 -3.57
CA HIS A 170 2.56 -7.56 -3.94
C HIS A 170 3.21 -6.39 -3.21
N ASN A 171 4.32 -6.64 -2.53
CA ASN A 171 4.95 -5.74 -1.58
C ASN A 171 6.45 -5.60 -1.88
N LYS A 172 7.10 -4.64 -1.21
CA LYS A 172 8.55 -4.33 -1.34
C LYS A 172 8.95 -3.77 -2.69
N LEU A 173 7.99 -3.19 -3.42
CA LEU A 173 8.29 -2.53 -4.68
C LEU A 173 9.02 -1.20 -4.43
N PRO A 174 10.03 -0.84 -5.26
CA PRO A 174 10.91 0.28 -4.94
C PRO A 174 10.23 1.65 -5.06
N THR A 175 9.20 1.78 -5.91
CA THR A 175 8.53 3.06 -6.16
C THR A 175 7.03 2.92 -6.35
N ALA A 176 6.29 4.01 -6.18
CA ALA A 176 4.86 4.06 -6.48
C ALA A 176 4.56 3.76 -7.97
N VAL A 177 5.45 4.15 -8.87
CA VAL A 177 5.34 3.86 -10.32
C VAL A 177 5.48 2.37 -10.57
N ALA A 178 6.47 1.71 -9.95
CA ALA A 178 6.64 0.26 -10.04
C ALA A 178 5.40 -0.48 -9.47
N ALA A 179 4.86 -0.02 -8.34
CA ALA A 179 3.65 -0.57 -7.76
C ALA A 179 2.42 -0.42 -8.68
N ALA A 180 2.25 0.74 -9.32
CA ALA A 180 1.16 0.97 -10.28
C ALA A 180 1.29 0.08 -11.53
N LYS A 181 2.51 -0.05 -12.08
CA LYS A 181 2.80 -0.94 -13.22
C LYS A 181 2.50 -2.40 -12.88
N MET A 182 3.00 -2.86 -11.74
CA MET A 182 2.81 -4.24 -11.29
C MET A 182 1.35 -4.53 -10.94
N LYS A 183 0.61 -3.57 -10.39
CA LYS A 183 -0.83 -3.70 -10.17
C LYS A 183 -1.62 -3.91 -11.47
N LYS A 184 -1.28 -3.15 -12.52
CA LYS A 184 -1.89 -3.31 -13.85
C LYS A 184 -1.55 -4.69 -14.45
N TYR A 185 -0.30 -5.11 -14.31
CA TYR A 185 0.17 -6.43 -14.75
C TYR A 185 -0.66 -7.54 -14.09
N TRP A 186 -0.74 -7.56 -12.75
CA TRP A 186 -1.52 -8.58 -12.03
C TRP A 186 -3.01 -8.57 -12.35
N ALA A 187 -3.60 -7.39 -12.60
CA ALA A 187 -4.99 -7.31 -13.04
C ALA A 187 -5.19 -8.08 -14.35
N GLY A 188 -4.29 -7.88 -15.35
CA GLY A 188 -4.31 -8.62 -16.60
C GLY A 188 -4.10 -10.13 -16.42
N ARG A 189 -3.10 -10.53 -15.61
CA ARG A 189 -2.85 -11.97 -15.34
C ARG A 189 -4.02 -12.65 -14.65
N LEU A 190 -4.69 -11.98 -13.72
CA LEU A 190 -5.90 -12.52 -13.10
C LEU A 190 -7.10 -12.60 -14.07
N ASP A 191 -7.14 -11.77 -15.11
CA ASP A 191 -8.11 -11.90 -16.19
C ASP A 191 -7.82 -13.13 -17.05
N GLU A 192 -6.55 -13.43 -17.36
CA GLU A 192 -6.17 -14.66 -18.07
C GLU A 192 -6.44 -15.91 -17.22
N LEU A 193 -6.13 -15.88 -15.92
CA LEU A 193 -6.49 -16.96 -15.00
C LEU A 193 -7.99 -17.21 -14.98
N LYS A 194 -8.78 -16.14 -14.98
CA LYS A 194 -10.25 -16.23 -15.02
C LYS A 194 -10.72 -16.89 -16.30
N LYS A 195 -10.24 -16.45 -17.47
CA LYS A 195 -10.55 -17.08 -18.77
C LYS A 195 -10.17 -18.57 -18.80
N LEU A 196 -8.98 -18.91 -18.27
CA LEU A 196 -8.51 -20.29 -18.23
C LEU A 196 -9.42 -21.22 -17.43
N LEU A 197 -10.03 -20.72 -16.36
CA LEU A 197 -10.82 -21.54 -15.43
C LEU A 197 -12.33 -21.48 -15.68
N GLU A 198 -12.80 -20.49 -16.42
CA GLU A 198 -14.23 -20.35 -16.77
C GLU A 198 -14.54 -20.91 -18.19
N GLY A 199 -13.51 -21.32 -18.96
CA GLY A 199 -13.64 -21.92 -20.29
C GLY A 199 -13.62 -20.94 -21.40
#